data_faea31316b65744470883a75372c6bb2
#
_entry.id   faea31316b65744470883a75372c6bb2
#
_cell.length_a   1.000
_cell.length_b   1.000
_cell.length_c   1.000
_cell.angle_alpha   90.00
_cell.angle_beta   90.00
_cell.angle_gamma   90.00
#
_symmetry.space_group_name_H-M   'P 1'
#
loop_
_entity.id
_entity.type
_entity.pdbx_description
1 polymer ?
#
loop_
_entity_poly.entity_id
_entity_poly.type
_entity_poly.pdbx_seq_one_letter_code
_entity_poly.pdbx_strand_id
1 'polypeptide(L)'
;MFGSLDISTSALVAQRIRMDTIAGNIANAQATRREDGQPGPFKRRIAIFETGDGQGRAGVHVSRIMEDPSVGQRVYQPEHPHAIQSGPYAGYVEYPNVDEATEMVNAILASRAYEANITAKDATKSMIAAT
;
A
#
# COMPACT_ATOMS: atom_id res chain seq x y z
N MET A 1 16.87 -17.91 18.57
CA MET A 1 16.18 -18.58 17.45
C MET A 1 14.69 -18.31 17.38
N PHE A 2 13.98 -18.44 18.50
CA PHE A 2 12.55 -18.12 18.50
C PHE A 2 12.28 -16.64 18.22
N GLY A 3 13.16 -15.75 18.66
CA GLY A 3 13.07 -14.34 18.31
C GLY A 3 13.17 -14.08 16.81
N SER A 4 13.98 -14.84 16.08
CA SER A 4 14.09 -14.75 14.63
C SER A 4 12.80 -15.17 13.93
N LEU A 5 12.10 -16.17 14.46
CA LEU A 5 10.78 -16.57 13.96
C LEU A 5 9.75 -15.46 14.17
N ASP A 6 9.75 -14.83 15.34
CA ASP A 6 8.84 -13.72 15.64
C ASP A 6 9.10 -12.52 14.74
N ILE A 7 10.38 -12.18 14.49
CA ILE A 7 10.77 -11.11 13.58
C ILE A 7 10.28 -11.41 12.15
N SER A 8 10.54 -12.62 11.67
CA SER A 8 10.11 -13.04 10.33
C SER A 8 8.59 -13.02 10.19
N THR A 9 7.87 -13.44 11.23
CA THR A 9 6.40 -13.41 11.23
C THR A 9 5.87 -11.98 11.18
N SER A 10 6.48 -11.06 11.96
CA SER A 10 6.09 -9.66 11.92
C SER A 10 6.32 -9.04 10.54
N ALA A 11 7.44 -9.38 9.90
CA ALA A 11 7.75 -8.92 8.55
C ALA A 11 6.75 -9.46 7.52
N LEU A 12 6.31 -10.70 7.65
CA LEU A 12 5.29 -11.29 6.78
C LEU A 12 3.97 -10.53 6.89
N VAL A 13 3.53 -10.23 8.10
CA VAL A 13 2.31 -9.45 8.34
C VAL A 13 2.42 -8.06 7.72
N ALA A 14 3.53 -7.38 7.96
CA ALA A 14 3.76 -6.03 7.44
C ALA A 14 3.77 -6.01 5.90
N GLN A 15 4.46 -6.95 5.26
CA GLN A 15 4.50 -7.04 3.81
C GLN A 15 3.15 -7.41 3.20
N ARG A 16 2.36 -8.22 3.89
CA ARG A 16 1.00 -8.54 3.44
C ARG A 16 0.11 -7.30 3.44
N ILE A 17 0.18 -6.49 4.50
CA ILE A 17 -0.56 -5.22 4.56
C ILE A 17 -0.11 -4.29 3.42
N ARG A 18 1.20 -4.23 3.17
CA ARG A 18 1.74 -3.45 2.05
C ARG A 18 1.20 -3.94 0.71
N MET A 19 1.19 -5.23 0.46
CA MET A 19 0.65 -5.81 -0.78
C MET A 19 -0.84 -5.50 -0.95
N ASP A 20 -1.62 -5.62 0.13
CA ASP A 20 -3.05 -5.29 0.11
C ASP A 20 -3.28 -3.80 -0.19
N THR A 21 -2.45 -2.93 0.37
CA THR A 21 -2.50 -1.48 0.12
C THR A 21 -2.20 -1.16 -1.34
N ILE A 22 -1.15 -1.78 -1.90
CA ILE A 22 -0.77 -1.62 -3.32
C ILE A 22 -1.89 -2.15 -4.23
N ALA A 23 -2.44 -3.31 -3.93
CA ALA A 23 -3.54 -3.89 -4.70
C ALA A 23 -4.76 -2.96 -4.69
N GLY A 24 -5.08 -2.35 -3.57
CA GLY A 24 -6.14 -1.34 -3.46
C GLY A 24 -5.87 -0.11 -4.32
N ASN A 25 -4.64 0.35 -4.37
CA ASN A 25 -4.23 1.47 -5.23
C ASN A 25 -4.45 1.12 -6.70
N ILE A 26 -4.03 -0.06 -7.14
CA ILE A 26 -4.20 -0.51 -8.52
C ILE A 26 -5.69 -0.65 -8.87
N ALA A 27 -6.46 -1.27 -7.98
CA ALA A 27 -7.89 -1.48 -8.19
C ALA A 27 -8.66 -0.15 -8.32
N ASN A 28 -8.21 0.89 -7.62
CA ASN A 28 -8.85 2.21 -7.61
C ASN A 28 -8.12 3.26 -8.45
N ALA A 29 -7.24 2.84 -9.36
CA ALA A 29 -6.42 3.77 -10.15
C ALA A 29 -7.24 4.68 -11.07
N GLN A 30 -8.48 4.30 -11.39
CA GLN A 30 -9.40 5.08 -12.21
C GLN A 30 -10.60 5.62 -11.42
N ALA A 31 -10.61 5.47 -10.11
CA ALA A 31 -11.75 5.86 -9.28
C ALA A 31 -11.77 7.38 -9.04
N THR A 32 -12.71 8.06 -9.66
CA THR A 32 -12.86 9.52 -9.60
C THR A 32 -13.70 9.97 -8.40
N ARG A 33 -14.19 9.04 -7.60
CA ARG A 33 -14.91 9.29 -6.35
C ARG A 33 -14.33 8.45 -5.22
N ARG A 34 -14.38 8.99 -4.02
CA ARG A 34 -13.93 8.31 -2.81
C ARG A 34 -15.06 7.47 -2.23
N GLU A 35 -14.71 6.31 -1.68
CA GLU A 35 -15.66 5.43 -1.00
C GLU A 35 -16.23 6.04 0.28
N ASP A 36 -15.46 6.90 0.93
CA ASP A 36 -15.86 7.54 2.19
C ASP A 36 -16.82 8.73 2.02
N GLY A 37 -17.24 9.01 0.80
CA GLY A 37 -18.14 10.12 0.50
C GLY A 37 -17.50 11.50 0.48
N GLN A 38 -16.20 11.59 0.75
CA GLN A 38 -15.45 12.85 0.64
C GLN A 38 -15.32 13.25 -0.83
N PRO A 39 -15.25 14.58 -1.12
CA PRO A 39 -15.08 15.02 -2.50
C PRO A 39 -13.70 14.66 -3.07
N GLY A 40 -13.66 14.49 -4.39
CA GLY A 40 -12.43 14.21 -5.10
C GLY A 40 -12.21 12.75 -5.42
N PRO A 41 -11.08 12.44 -6.09
CA PRO A 41 -10.75 11.08 -6.49
C PRO A 41 -10.16 10.27 -5.34
N PHE A 42 -10.05 8.96 -5.58
CA PHE A 42 -9.25 8.10 -4.72
C PHE A 42 -7.81 8.64 -4.64
N LYS A 43 -7.22 8.61 -3.47
CA LYS A 43 -5.82 8.99 -3.25
C LYS A 43 -4.98 7.75 -2.98
N ARG A 44 -3.78 7.72 -3.54
CA ARG A 44 -2.81 6.65 -3.33
C ARG A 44 -2.56 6.47 -1.83
N ARG A 45 -2.60 5.24 -1.36
CA ARG A 45 -2.33 4.89 0.05
C ARG A 45 -0.96 4.26 0.17
N ILE A 46 -0.30 4.58 1.26
CA ILE A 46 1.06 4.13 1.54
C ILE A 46 1.07 3.52 2.94
N ALA A 47 1.54 2.28 3.05
CA ALA A 47 1.76 1.65 4.34
C ALA A 47 3.07 2.14 4.95
N ILE A 48 3.02 2.68 6.16
CA ILE A 48 4.19 3.20 6.86
C ILE A 48 4.71 2.13 7.81
N PHE A 49 5.93 1.69 7.57
CA PHE A 49 6.61 0.70 8.40
C PHE A 49 7.35 1.38 9.54
N GLU A 50 7.31 0.76 10.70
CA GLU A 50 8.09 1.19 11.85
C GLU A 50 8.79 -0.02 12.48
N THR A 51 9.93 0.24 13.12
CA THR A 51 10.68 -0.78 13.85
C THR A 51 9.92 -1.26 15.08
N GLY A 52 10.14 -2.52 15.45
CA GLY A 52 9.41 -3.17 16.53
C GLY A 52 8.15 -3.85 16.04
N ASP A 53 7.58 -4.72 16.86
CA ASP A 53 6.35 -5.44 16.51
C ASP A 53 5.07 -4.71 16.96
N GLY A 54 5.20 -3.50 17.47
CA GLY A 54 4.09 -2.73 18.04
C GLY A 54 3.77 -3.07 19.49
N GLN A 55 4.45 -4.04 20.08
CA GLN A 55 4.23 -4.49 21.45
C GLN A 55 5.50 -4.54 22.29
N GLY A 56 6.49 -3.76 21.91
CA GLY A 56 7.75 -3.64 22.64
C GLY A 56 8.81 -4.70 22.33
N ARG A 57 8.55 -5.58 21.35
CA ARG A 57 9.50 -6.60 20.89
C ARG A 57 10.14 -6.21 19.57
N ALA A 58 11.23 -6.90 19.23
CA ALA A 58 11.90 -6.70 17.95
C ALA A 58 11.01 -7.15 16.78
N GLY A 59 11.22 -6.54 15.63
CA GLY A 59 10.48 -6.83 14.40
C GLY A 59 10.14 -5.57 13.62
N VAL A 60 9.07 -5.63 12.87
CA VAL A 60 8.55 -4.51 12.08
C VAL A 60 7.02 -4.56 12.12
N HIS A 61 6.39 -3.40 12.04
CA HIS A 61 4.93 -3.32 11.94
C HIS A 61 4.52 -2.16 11.07
N VAL A 62 3.30 -2.20 10.56
CA VAL A 62 2.69 -1.07 9.88
C VAL A 62 2.00 -0.21 10.93
N SER A 63 2.54 0.97 11.18
CA SER A 63 2.01 1.88 12.19
C SER A 63 0.74 2.58 11.74
N ARG A 64 0.63 2.86 10.45
CA ARG A 64 -0.52 3.52 9.85
C ARG A 64 -0.47 3.40 8.34
N ILE A 65 -1.61 3.67 7.72
CA ILE A 65 -1.72 3.82 6.27
C ILE A 65 -2.02 5.30 6.00
N MET A 66 -1.15 5.94 5.23
CA MET A 66 -1.27 7.35 4.87
C MET A 66 -1.83 7.51 3.46
N GLU A 67 -2.51 8.62 3.23
CA GLU A 67 -2.82 9.05 1.87
C GLU A 67 -1.71 9.96 1.36
N ASP A 68 -1.31 9.76 0.09
CA ASP A 68 -0.40 10.66 -0.61
C ASP A 68 -1.19 11.93 -0.98
N PRO A 69 -0.79 13.12 -0.50
CA PRO A 69 -1.56 14.34 -0.76
C PRO A 69 -1.35 14.93 -2.14
N SER A 70 -0.42 14.40 -2.94
CA SER A 70 -0.12 14.95 -4.25
C SER A 70 -1.34 14.91 -5.18
N VAL A 71 -1.34 15.79 -6.16
CA VAL A 71 -2.42 15.88 -7.13
C VAL A 71 -2.14 14.93 -8.28
N GLY A 72 -3.15 14.14 -8.64
CA GLY A 72 -3.07 13.27 -9.80
C GLY A 72 -3.33 14.02 -11.11
N GLN A 73 -3.62 13.26 -12.15
CA GLN A 73 -3.88 13.81 -13.47
C GLN A 73 -5.27 14.46 -13.53
N ARG A 74 -5.35 15.61 -14.19
CA ARG A 74 -6.62 16.26 -14.52
C ARG A 74 -6.85 16.17 -16.01
N VAL A 75 -8.03 15.72 -16.40
CA VAL A 75 -8.43 15.54 -17.79
C VAL A 75 -9.68 16.34 -18.06
N TYR A 76 -9.71 17.08 -19.16
CA TYR A 76 -10.87 17.89 -19.53
C TYR A 76 -11.97 16.98 -20.09
N GLN A 77 -12.99 16.76 -19.29
CA GLN A 77 -14.15 15.92 -19.61
C GLN A 77 -15.40 16.59 -19.03
N PRO A 78 -15.88 17.70 -19.66
CA PRO A 78 -16.95 18.50 -19.06
C PRO A 78 -18.28 17.77 -18.92
N GLU A 79 -18.49 16.72 -19.70
CA GLU A 79 -19.70 15.89 -19.63
C GLU A 79 -19.62 14.77 -18.60
N HIS A 80 -18.46 14.58 -18.00
CA HIS A 80 -18.29 13.53 -16.98
C HIS A 80 -19.09 13.86 -15.72
N PRO A 81 -19.79 12.86 -15.13
CA PRO A 81 -20.59 13.12 -13.91
C PRO A 81 -19.77 13.68 -12.75
N HIS A 82 -18.47 13.41 -12.70
CA HIS A 82 -17.59 13.86 -11.64
C HIS A 82 -16.71 15.05 -12.03
N ALA A 83 -17.05 15.74 -13.12
CA ALA A 83 -16.34 16.95 -13.52
C ALA A 83 -16.52 18.06 -12.49
N ILE A 84 -15.48 18.85 -12.28
CA ILE A 84 -15.51 19.99 -11.37
C ILE A 84 -16.49 21.02 -11.95
N GLN A 85 -17.41 21.51 -11.10
CA GLN A 85 -18.50 22.37 -11.55
C GLN A 85 -18.14 23.86 -11.60
N SER A 86 -17.13 24.27 -10.84
CA SER A 86 -16.78 25.69 -10.70
C SER A 86 -15.30 25.86 -10.42
N GLY A 87 -14.81 27.09 -10.64
CA GLY A 87 -13.43 27.46 -10.39
C GLY A 87 -12.53 27.30 -11.61
N PRO A 88 -11.19 27.46 -11.44
CA PRO A 88 -10.24 27.43 -12.55
C PRO A 88 -10.20 26.11 -13.30
N TYR A 89 -10.59 25.01 -12.65
CA TYR A 89 -10.58 23.67 -13.24
C TYR A 89 -11.98 23.15 -13.59
N ALA A 90 -12.97 24.05 -13.74
CA ALA A 90 -14.30 23.65 -14.15
C ALA A 90 -14.26 22.86 -15.46
N GLY A 91 -14.97 21.74 -15.51
CA GLY A 91 -14.97 20.84 -16.64
C GLY A 91 -13.87 19.78 -16.64
N TYR A 92 -12.93 19.86 -15.72
CA TYR A 92 -11.88 18.84 -15.54
C TYR A 92 -12.32 17.77 -14.55
N VAL A 93 -11.88 16.54 -14.81
CA VAL A 93 -12.03 15.42 -13.88
C VAL A 93 -10.66 15.15 -13.25
N GLU A 94 -10.62 15.09 -11.93
CA GLU A 94 -9.42 14.67 -11.23
C GLU A 94 -9.39 13.15 -11.11
N TYR A 95 -8.29 12.57 -11.56
CA TYR A 95 -8.02 11.14 -11.44
C TYR A 95 -7.08 10.87 -10.27
N PRO A 96 -7.06 9.64 -9.74
CA PRO A 96 -6.16 9.29 -8.65
C PRO A 96 -4.69 9.55 -8.98
N ASN A 97 -3.92 9.87 -7.97
CA ASN A 97 -2.46 10.03 -8.08
C ASN A 97 -1.74 8.67 -8.04
N VAL A 98 -2.30 7.68 -8.71
CA VAL A 98 -1.76 6.32 -8.80
C VAL A 98 -1.18 6.10 -10.18
N ASP A 99 0.13 5.81 -10.24
CA ASP A 99 0.78 5.33 -11.45
C ASP A 99 0.76 3.80 -11.42
N GLU A 100 -0.07 3.20 -12.24
CA GLU A 100 -0.27 1.75 -12.27
C GLU A 100 1.03 0.98 -12.50
N ALA A 101 1.90 1.47 -13.39
CA ALA A 101 3.18 0.81 -13.67
C ALA A 101 4.08 0.82 -12.44
N THR A 102 4.17 1.95 -11.75
CA THR A 102 4.95 2.07 -10.50
C THR A 102 4.37 1.18 -9.41
N GLU A 103 3.06 1.15 -9.26
CA GLU A 103 2.42 0.28 -8.26
C GLU A 103 2.62 -1.20 -8.58
N MET A 104 2.64 -1.59 -9.84
CA MET A 104 2.96 -2.97 -10.23
C MET A 104 4.39 -3.35 -9.87
N VAL A 105 5.35 -2.45 -10.07
CA VAL A 105 6.74 -2.67 -9.63
C VAL A 105 6.78 -2.80 -8.10
N ASN A 106 6.10 -1.95 -7.38
CA ASN A 106 6.00 -2.03 -5.92
C ASN A 106 5.39 -3.35 -5.47
N ALA A 107 4.36 -3.84 -6.18
CA ALA A 107 3.73 -5.12 -5.90
C ALA A 107 4.72 -6.29 -6.07
N ILE A 108 5.53 -6.25 -7.12
CA ILE A 108 6.56 -7.27 -7.37
C ILE A 108 7.60 -7.24 -6.25
N LEU A 109 8.07 -6.05 -5.85
CA LEU A 109 9.05 -5.90 -4.78
C LEU A 109 8.50 -6.39 -3.44
N ALA A 110 7.26 -6.06 -3.12
CA ALA A 110 6.60 -6.51 -1.89
C ALA A 110 6.40 -8.03 -1.89
N SER A 111 6.03 -8.62 -3.01
CA SER A 111 5.88 -10.05 -3.18
C SER A 111 7.21 -10.78 -2.97
N ARG A 112 8.29 -10.25 -3.54
CA ARG A 112 9.64 -10.82 -3.35
C ARG A 112 10.09 -10.72 -1.91
N ALA A 113 9.83 -9.60 -1.24
CA ALA A 113 10.14 -9.43 0.18
C ALA A 113 9.36 -10.43 1.04
N TYR A 114 8.10 -10.65 0.72
CA TYR A 114 7.26 -11.65 1.40
C TYR A 114 7.84 -13.05 1.24
N GLU A 115 8.19 -13.45 0.01
CA GLU A 115 8.79 -14.75 -0.28
C GLU A 115 10.13 -14.92 0.45
N ALA A 116 10.96 -13.88 0.47
CA ALA A 116 12.24 -13.91 1.20
C ALA A 116 12.03 -14.14 2.70
N ASN A 117 11.02 -13.52 3.28
CA ASN A 117 10.68 -13.72 4.70
C ASN A 117 10.14 -15.12 4.97
N ILE A 118 9.38 -15.70 4.05
CA ILE A 118 8.95 -17.09 4.16
C ILE A 118 10.15 -18.02 4.16
N THR A 119 11.08 -17.83 3.22
CA THR A 119 12.31 -18.63 3.13
C THR A 119 13.15 -18.52 4.39
N ALA A 120 13.32 -17.31 4.91
CA ALA A 120 14.05 -17.08 6.16
C ALA A 120 13.39 -17.78 7.35
N LYS A 121 12.06 -17.71 7.43
CA LYS A 121 11.28 -18.38 8.48
C LYS A 121 11.43 -19.90 8.41
N ASP A 122 11.36 -20.47 7.21
CA ASP A 122 11.51 -21.91 7.00
C ASP A 122 12.93 -22.37 7.33
N ALA A 123 13.96 -21.59 6.95
CA ALA A 123 15.33 -21.89 7.30
C ALA A 123 15.54 -21.88 8.82
N THR A 124 14.96 -20.91 9.52
CA THR A 124 15.04 -20.83 11.00
C THR A 124 14.35 -22.03 11.64
N LYS A 125 13.18 -22.43 11.13
CA LYS A 125 12.47 -23.63 11.60
C LYS A 125 13.30 -24.91 11.43
N SER A 126 13.96 -25.05 10.28
CA SER A 126 14.83 -26.18 10.00
C SER A 126 16.02 -26.21 10.96
N MET A 127 16.62 -25.07 11.25
CA MET A 127 17.71 -24.95 12.22
C MET A 127 17.25 -25.35 13.62
N ILE A 128 16.08 -24.92 14.04
CA ILE A 128 15.51 -25.29 15.36
C ILE A 128 15.24 -26.80 15.41
N ALA A 129 14.69 -27.38 14.36
CA ALA A 129 14.38 -28.80 14.28
C ALA A 129 15.64 -29.67 14.29
N ALA A 130 16.77 -29.13 13.79
CA ALA A 130 18.06 -29.87 13.76
C ALA A 130 18.77 -29.91 15.13
N THR A 131 18.40 -29.05 16.05
CA THR A 131 18.99 -29.02 17.39
C THR A 131 18.15 -29.80 18.38
#